data_bd7384b030cf55b1a2c3627d5c029261
#
_entry.id   bd7384b030cf55b1a2c3627d5c029261
#
_cell.length_a   1.000
_cell.length_b   1.000
_cell.length_c   1.000
_cell.angle_alpha   90.00
_cell.angle_beta   90.00
_cell.angle_gamma   90.00
#
_symmetry.space_group_name_H-M   'P 1'
#
loop_
_entity.id
_entity.type
_entity.pdbx_description
1 polymer ?
#
loop_
_entity_poly.entity_id
_entity_poly.type
_entity_poly.pdbx_seq_one_letter_code
_entity_poly.pdbx_strand_id
1 'polypeptide(L)'
;FLLAGGLTVKRTWRSEGTEVRRGLDPSDTRKITRALENNWVITFPQGTTKPFAPGRKGTALIIKQTKPVVIPVVISGFWRAFNKKGLKFKKKGTFLSVTFKAPLDIDYDAPSELIIAQVMDAIEQSKKYMMMGRHHWQTTDK
;
A
#
# COMPACT_ATOMS: atom_id res chain seq x y z
N PHE A 1 -15.92 -8.85 -6.63
CA PHE A 1 -15.09 -8.42 -5.48
C PHE A 1 -15.25 -9.37 -4.29
N LEU A 2 -16.49 -9.76 -3.93
CA LEU A 2 -16.75 -10.72 -2.84
C LEU A 2 -16.20 -12.13 -3.13
N LEU A 3 -16.23 -12.59 -4.38
CA LEU A 3 -15.67 -13.88 -4.81
C LEU A 3 -14.15 -13.97 -4.73
N ALA A 4 -13.45 -12.83 -4.67
CA ALA A 4 -12.00 -12.76 -4.54
C ALA A 4 -11.53 -12.44 -3.11
N GLY A 5 -12.38 -12.56 -2.10
CA GLY A 5 -12.04 -12.30 -0.71
C GLY A 5 -11.80 -10.82 -0.38
N GLY A 6 -12.35 -9.90 -1.18
CA GLY A 6 -12.15 -8.46 -0.98
C GLY A 6 -12.85 -7.95 0.28
N LEU A 7 -12.11 -7.32 1.19
CA LEU A 7 -12.66 -6.60 2.33
C LEU A 7 -13.02 -5.17 1.92
N THR A 8 -14.29 -4.83 2.02
CA THR A 8 -14.78 -3.46 1.74
C THR A 8 -14.55 -2.57 2.95
N VAL A 9 -13.74 -1.54 2.79
CA VAL A 9 -13.50 -0.47 3.77
C VAL A 9 -14.29 0.76 3.34
N LYS A 10 -15.11 1.30 4.22
CA LYS A 10 -15.88 2.51 3.95
C LYS A 10 -14.92 3.69 3.77
N ARG A 11 -14.93 4.29 2.57
CA ARG A 11 -14.30 5.59 2.32
C ARG A 11 -15.33 6.69 2.58
N THR A 12 -15.15 7.48 3.62
CA THR A 12 -15.88 8.73 3.75
C THR A 12 -15.34 9.71 2.71
N TRP A 13 -16.12 9.95 1.65
CA TRP A 13 -15.89 11.04 0.71
C TRP A 13 -16.36 12.35 1.35
N ARG A 14 -15.63 13.43 1.14
CA ARG A 14 -16.11 14.77 1.47
C ARG A 14 -17.34 15.04 0.63
N SER A 15 -18.49 15.15 1.26
CA SER A 15 -19.61 15.91 0.78
C SER A 15 -19.52 17.26 1.50
N GLU A 16 -19.55 18.34 0.73
CA GLU A 16 -19.56 19.74 1.07
C GLU A 16 -19.62 20.11 2.57
N GLY A 17 -18.53 20.73 3.06
CA GLY A 17 -18.61 21.65 4.21
C GLY A 17 -18.41 21.06 5.61
N THR A 18 -18.38 19.76 5.83
CA THR A 18 -18.20 19.18 7.17
C THR A 18 -16.86 18.45 7.27
N GLU A 19 -16.00 18.86 8.21
CA GLU A 19 -14.78 18.14 8.56
C GLU A 19 -15.13 16.77 9.18
N VAL A 20 -15.23 15.75 8.35
CA VAL A 20 -15.36 14.38 8.84
C VAL A 20 -13.99 13.92 9.34
N ARG A 21 -13.88 13.64 10.63
CA ARG A 21 -12.69 13.04 11.26
C ARG A 21 -12.26 11.82 10.45
N ARG A 22 -11.07 11.88 9.87
CA ARG A 22 -10.44 10.79 9.11
C ARG A 22 -9.92 9.73 10.07
N GLY A 23 -10.82 8.91 10.59
CA GLY A 23 -10.46 7.71 11.38
C GLY A 23 -10.86 6.45 10.61
N LEU A 24 -10.22 5.32 10.93
CA LEU A 24 -10.74 4.01 10.56
C LEU A 24 -12.06 3.80 11.28
N ASP A 25 -13.09 3.39 10.54
CA ASP A 25 -14.35 2.97 11.14
C ASP A 25 -14.08 1.73 12.02
N PRO A 26 -14.51 1.72 13.29
CA PRO A 26 -14.34 0.57 14.17
C PRO A 26 -14.89 -0.74 13.59
N SER A 27 -15.92 -0.66 12.74
CA SER A 27 -16.51 -1.82 12.06
C SER A 27 -15.54 -2.39 11.01
N ASP A 28 -14.82 -1.54 10.30
CA ASP A 28 -13.86 -1.94 9.28
C ASP A 28 -12.59 -2.51 9.92
N THR A 29 -12.13 -1.91 11.02
CA THR A 29 -11.03 -2.45 11.81
C THR A 29 -11.32 -3.86 12.29
N ARG A 30 -12.52 -4.10 12.86
CA ARG A 30 -12.93 -5.44 13.32
C ARG A 30 -12.94 -6.48 12.18
N LYS A 31 -13.38 -6.12 10.97
CA LYS A 31 -13.37 -7.02 9.81
C LYS A 31 -11.94 -7.40 9.43
N ILE A 32 -11.04 -6.43 9.42
CA ILE A 32 -9.62 -6.66 9.08
C ILE A 32 -8.95 -7.52 10.16
N THR A 33 -9.17 -7.21 11.45
CA THR A 33 -8.64 -8.00 12.56
C THR A 33 -9.09 -9.46 12.46
N ARG A 34 -10.39 -9.68 12.27
CA ARG A 34 -10.95 -11.03 12.12
C ARG A 34 -10.40 -11.77 10.90
N ALA A 35 -10.12 -11.06 9.81
CA ALA A 35 -9.50 -11.67 8.63
C ALA A 35 -8.05 -12.08 8.91
N LEU A 36 -7.29 -11.27 9.69
CA LEU A 36 -5.91 -11.55 10.05
C LEU A 36 -5.75 -12.74 11.02
N GLU A 37 -6.79 -13.10 11.78
CA GLU A 37 -6.72 -14.24 12.70
C GLU A 37 -6.47 -15.57 11.98
N ASN A 38 -6.99 -15.72 10.76
CA ASN A 38 -6.96 -17.00 10.05
C ASN A 38 -6.49 -16.90 8.59
N ASN A 39 -6.20 -15.71 8.08
CA ASN A 39 -5.91 -15.50 6.68
C ASN A 39 -4.81 -14.47 6.44
N TRP A 40 -4.25 -14.48 5.24
CA TRP A 40 -3.41 -13.42 4.71
C TRP A 40 -4.28 -12.22 4.32
N VAL A 41 -3.82 -11.02 4.67
CA VAL A 41 -4.47 -9.77 4.25
C VAL A 41 -3.49 -8.96 3.42
N ILE A 42 -3.84 -8.70 2.16
CA ILE A 42 -3.08 -7.82 1.28
C ILE A 42 -3.61 -6.40 1.44
N THR A 43 -2.72 -5.46 1.70
CA THR A 43 -3.06 -4.05 1.81
C THR A 43 -2.17 -3.18 0.93
N PHE A 44 -2.74 -2.06 0.47
CA PHE A 44 -2.01 -1.01 -0.25
C PHE A 44 -1.92 0.22 0.66
N PRO A 45 -0.80 0.41 1.39
CA PRO A 45 -0.72 1.39 2.48
C PRO A 45 -0.90 2.84 2.03
N GLN A 46 -0.69 3.15 0.76
CA GLN A 46 -0.93 4.48 0.20
C GLN A 46 -2.43 4.75 -0.06
N GLY A 47 -3.22 3.69 -0.33
CA GLY A 47 -4.63 3.80 -0.69
C GLY A 47 -4.88 4.61 -1.97
N THR A 48 -3.88 4.69 -2.85
CA THR A 48 -3.93 5.37 -4.15
C THR A 48 -2.96 4.68 -5.12
N THR A 49 -3.20 4.85 -6.40
CA THR A 49 -2.30 4.39 -7.48
C THR A 49 -1.20 5.40 -7.80
N LYS A 50 -1.19 6.57 -7.14
CA LYS A 50 -0.15 7.58 -7.33
C LYS A 50 1.15 7.10 -6.71
N PRO A 51 2.25 6.97 -7.48
CA PRO A 51 3.54 6.54 -6.94
C PRO A 51 4.05 7.52 -5.87
N PHE A 52 4.78 7.00 -4.91
CA PHE A 52 5.42 7.76 -3.83
C PHE A 52 4.46 8.66 -3.03
N ALA A 53 3.16 8.40 -3.08
CA ALA A 53 2.23 9.05 -2.19
C ALA A 53 2.49 8.61 -0.74
N PRO A 54 2.29 9.48 0.26
CA PRO A 54 2.53 9.12 1.65
C PRO A 54 1.63 7.97 2.09
N GLY A 55 2.18 7.09 2.93
CA GLY A 55 1.42 6.01 3.56
C GLY A 55 0.35 6.54 4.50
N ARG A 56 -0.75 5.82 4.63
CA ARG A 56 -1.88 6.19 5.48
C ARG A 56 -1.69 5.67 6.89
N LYS A 57 -1.90 6.52 7.89
CA LYS A 57 -1.83 6.16 9.32
C LYS A 57 -2.73 4.98 9.69
N GLY A 58 -3.85 4.80 8.99
CA GLY A 58 -4.76 3.67 9.21
C GLY A 58 -4.08 2.30 9.11
N THR A 59 -3.17 2.13 8.16
CA THR A 59 -2.38 0.89 8.03
C THR A 59 -1.49 0.66 9.26
N ALA A 60 -0.80 1.71 9.74
CA ALA A 60 0.02 1.60 10.94
C ALA A 60 -0.79 1.29 12.20
N LEU A 61 -1.99 1.88 12.33
CA LEU A 61 -2.89 1.59 13.46
C LEU A 61 -3.33 0.14 13.48
N ILE A 62 -3.68 -0.44 12.32
CA ILE A 62 -4.01 -1.86 12.21
C ILE A 62 -2.80 -2.72 12.62
N ILE A 63 -1.61 -2.42 12.11
CA ILE A 63 -0.38 -3.13 12.44
C ILE A 63 -0.12 -3.10 13.95
N LYS A 64 -0.23 -1.94 14.60
CA LYS A 64 -0.07 -1.81 16.05
C LYS A 64 -1.09 -2.65 16.83
N GLN A 65 -2.33 -2.61 16.38
CA GLN A 65 -3.44 -3.23 17.10
C GLN A 65 -3.44 -4.76 16.98
N THR A 66 -3.07 -5.27 15.79
CA THR A 66 -3.14 -6.72 15.51
C THR A 66 -1.79 -7.42 15.57
N LYS A 67 -0.68 -6.66 15.63
CA LYS A 67 0.71 -7.16 15.70
C LYS A 67 0.99 -8.30 14.71
N PRO A 68 0.64 -8.15 13.40
CA PRO A 68 0.80 -9.21 12.43
C PRO A 68 2.23 -9.29 11.92
N VAL A 69 2.62 -10.42 11.37
CA VAL A 69 3.82 -10.51 10.55
C VAL A 69 3.60 -9.71 9.27
N VAL A 70 4.43 -8.70 9.02
CA VAL A 70 4.33 -7.82 7.85
C VAL A 70 5.38 -8.21 6.81
N ILE A 71 4.94 -8.66 5.65
CA ILE A 71 5.80 -9.02 4.53
C ILE A 71 5.68 -7.97 3.43
N PRO A 72 6.74 -7.19 3.16
CA PRO A 72 6.71 -6.20 2.09
C PRO A 72 6.73 -6.87 0.72
N VAL A 73 5.89 -6.37 -0.19
CA VAL A 73 5.86 -6.81 -1.58
C VAL A 73 6.11 -5.62 -2.50
N VAL A 74 7.17 -5.70 -3.30
CA VAL A 74 7.51 -4.69 -4.31
C VAL A 74 7.01 -5.14 -5.66
N ILE A 75 6.21 -4.28 -6.30
CA ILE A 75 5.62 -4.51 -7.62
C ILE A 75 6.24 -3.51 -8.60
N SER A 76 6.88 -4.00 -9.66
CA SER A 76 7.55 -3.16 -10.65
C SER A 76 7.13 -3.47 -12.07
N GLY A 77 7.23 -2.48 -12.96
CA GLY A 77 6.96 -2.62 -14.39
C GLY A 77 5.49 -2.50 -14.81
N PHE A 78 4.54 -2.74 -13.95
CA PHE A 78 3.10 -2.80 -14.29
C PHE A 78 2.57 -1.49 -14.89
N TRP A 79 2.98 -0.33 -14.40
CA TRP A 79 2.55 0.97 -14.92
C TRP A 79 3.09 1.26 -16.34
N ARG A 80 4.18 0.61 -16.75
CA ARG A 80 4.70 0.66 -18.13
C ARG A 80 3.91 -0.26 -19.05
N ALA A 81 3.55 -1.44 -18.54
CA ALA A 81 2.85 -2.45 -19.33
C ALA A 81 1.38 -2.10 -19.56
N PHE A 82 0.73 -1.43 -18.60
CA PHE A 82 -0.71 -1.18 -18.63
C PHE A 82 -1.04 0.30 -18.63
N ASN A 83 -2.16 0.66 -19.26
CA ASN A 83 -2.66 2.02 -19.22
C ASN A 83 -3.36 2.35 -17.88
N LYS A 84 -3.51 3.66 -17.57
CA LYS A 84 -4.14 4.11 -16.33
C LYS A 84 -5.63 3.76 -16.20
N LYS A 85 -6.32 3.54 -17.31
CA LYS A 85 -7.78 3.38 -17.36
C LYS A 85 -8.24 1.93 -17.35
N GLY A 86 -7.33 0.97 -17.44
CA GLY A 86 -7.75 -0.41 -17.45
C GLY A 86 -6.69 -1.39 -17.90
N LEU A 87 -7.15 -2.56 -18.18
CA LEU A 87 -6.36 -3.75 -18.46
C LEU A 87 -5.83 -3.80 -19.91
N LYS A 88 -5.70 -2.65 -20.60
CA LYS A 88 -5.12 -2.62 -21.94
C LYS A 88 -3.60 -2.55 -21.85
N PHE A 89 -2.95 -3.45 -22.56
CA PHE A 89 -1.49 -3.43 -22.71
C PHE A 89 -1.06 -2.15 -23.44
N LYS A 90 -0.14 -1.42 -22.85
CA LYS A 90 0.44 -0.20 -23.40
C LYS A 90 1.74 -0.50 -24.17
N LYS A 91 2.58 -1.37 -23.61
CA LYS A 91 3.88 -1.73 -24.19
C LYS A 91 4.12 -3.23 -24.03
N LYS A 92 4.32 -3.93 -25.16
CA LYS A 92 4.75 -5.33 -25.17
C LYS A 92 6.23 -5.43 -24.77
N GLY A 93 6.64 -6.57 -24.20
CA GLY A 93 8.03 -6.81 -23.79
C GLY A 93 8.48 -6.07 -22.53
N THR A 94 7.55 -5.47 -21.77
CA THR A 94 7.89 -4.87 -20.48
C THR A 94 8.14 -5.95 -19.45
N PHE A 95 9.30 -5.86 -18.79
CA PHE A 95 9.60 -6.75 -17.65
C PHE A 95 8.71 -6.38 -16.45
N LEU A 96 8.01 -7.37 -15.93
CA LEU A 96 7.16 -7.25 -14.74
C LEU A 96 7.79 -8.06 -13.62
N SER A 97 7.88 -7.49 -12.43
CA SER A 97 8.37 -8.21 -11.26
C SER A 97 7.48 -8.00 -10.05
N VAL A 98 7.39 -9.05 -9.24
CA VAL A 98 6.80 -9.05 -7.90
C VAL A 98 7.85 -9.66 -6.98
N THR A 99 8.35 -8.88 -6.03
CA THR A 99 9.40 -9.29 -5.12
C THR A 99 8.87 -9.31 -3.70
N PHE A 100 8.86 -10.47 -3.07
CA PHE A 100 8.59 -10.63 -1.64
C PHE A 100 9.89 -10.41 -0.87
N LYS A 101 9.87 -9.49 0.09
CA LYS A 101 11.01 -9.25 0.99
C LYS A 101 10.87 -10.05 2.28
N ALA A 102 11.92 -10.10 3.06
CA ALA A 102 11.88 -10.67 4.40
C ALA A 102 10.83 -9.96 5.28
N PRO A 103 10.21 -10.65 6.23
CA PRO A 103 9.32 -10.03 7.21
C PRO A 103 10.00 -8.84 7.88
N LEU A 104 9.24 -7.79 8.13
CA LEU A 104 9.73 -6.61 8.85
C LEU A 104 9.84 -6.90 10.33
N ASP A 105 10.95 -6.50 10.90
CA ASP A 105 11.09 -6.37 12.35
C ASP A 105 10.47 -5.03 12.76
N ILE A 106 9.24 -5.09 13.29
CA ILE A 106 8.45 -3.91 13.66
C ILE A 106 8.36 -3.80 15.18
N ASP A 107 8.80 -2.66 15.70
CA ASP A 107 8.44 -2.24 17.03
C ASP A 107 6.98 -1.77 17.04
N TYR A 108 6.07 -2.63 17.49
CA TYR A 108 4.64 -2.35 17.53
C TYR A 108 4.26 -1.25 18.53
N ASP A 109 5.13 -0.88 19.44
CA ASP A 109 4.90 0.18 20.41
C ASP A 109 5.39 1.55 19.90
N ALA A 110 6.17 1.56 18.84
CA ALA A 110 6.63 2.78 18.18
C ALA A 110 5.48 3.68 17.69
N PRO A 111 5.71 4.99 17.50
CA PRO A 111 4.75 5.89 16.89
C PRO A 111 4.27 5.40 15.50
N SER A 112 2.98 5.59 15.20
CA SER A 112 2.38 5.15 13.93
C SER A 112 3.09 5.72 12.70
N GLU A 113 3.67 6.91 12.83
CA GLU A 113 4.44 7.58 11.79
C GLU A 113 5.73 6.83 11.45
N LEU A 114 6.40 6.27 12.45
CA LEU A 114 7.62 5.47 12.25
C LEU A 114 7.28 4.12 11.61
N ILE A 115 6.24 3.46 12.08
CA ILE A 115 5.78 2.18 11.50
C ILE A 115 5.40 2.36 10.03
N ILE A 116 4.60 3.37 9.70
CA ILE A 116 4.22 3.59 8.30
C ILE A 116 5.42 4.01 7.44
N ALA A 117 6.37 4.77 7.97
CA ALA A 117 7.58 5.13 7.27
C ALA A 117 8.44 3.89 6.96
N GLN A 118 8.60 2.97 7.93
CA GLN A 118 9.31 1.71 7.74
C GLN A 118 8.64 0.84 6.66
N VAL A 119 7.32 0.71 6.70
CA VAL A 119 6.56 -0.02 5.67
C VAL A 119 6.75 0.61 4.29
N MET A 120 6.64 1.95 4.18
CA MET A 120 6.80 2.66 2.92
C MET A 120 8.22 2.56 2.35
N ASP A 121 9.23 2.53 3.21
CA ASP A 121 10.61 2.30 2.78
C ASP A 121 10.81 0.87 2.30
N ALA A 122 10.28 -0.10 3.01
CA ALA A 122 10.40 -1.51 2.66
C ALA A 122 9.74 -1.87 1.32
N ILE A 123 8.61 -1.25 0.98
CA ILE A 123 7.93 -1.42 -0.33
C ILE A 123 8.47 -0.47 -1.42
N GLU A 124 9.57 0.23 -1.18
CA GLU A 124 10.22 1.14 -2.13
C GLU A 124 9.33 2.31 -2.59
N GLN A 125 8.47 2.80 -1.71
CA GLN A 125 7.57 3.92 -1.96
C GLN A 125 7.88 5.16 -1.11
N SER A 126 9.01 5.18 -0.40
CA SER A 126 9.49 6.34 0.34
C SER A 126 10.11 7.40 -0.61
N LYS A 127 10.31 8.62 -0.10
CA LYS A 127 10.93 9.73 -0.85
C LYS A 127 12.33 9.38 -1.40
N LYS A 128 13.08 8.53 -0.70
CA LYS A 128 14.39 8.03 -1.12
C LYS A 128 14.33 7.38 -2.50
N TYR A 129 13.35 6.51 -2.72
CA TYR A 129 13.18 5.81 -3.99
C TYR A 129 12.62 6.71 -5.10
N MET A 130 11.90 7.76 -4.77
CA MET A 130 11.47 8.77 -5.73
C MET A 130 12.67 9.46 -6.40
N MET A 131 13.73 9.73 -5.61
CA MET A 131 14.98 10.32 -6.12
C MET A 131 15.75 9.32 -6.99
N MET A 132 15.87 8.08 -6.56
CA MET A 132 16.53 7.00 -7.33
C MET A 132 15.79 6.72 -8.65
N GLY A 133 14.46 6.71 -8.63
CA GLY A 133 13.64 6.48 -9.81
C GLY A 133 13.89 7.47 -10.95
N ARG A 134 14.15 8.73 -10.66
CA ARG A 134 14.45 9.73 -11.70
C ARG A 134 15.73 9.39 -12.48
N HIS A 135 16.76 8.86 -11.84
CA HIS A 135 17.98 8.42 -12.53
C HIS A 135 17.78 7.14 -13.35
N HIS A 136 17.00 6.21 -12.87
CA HIS A 136 16.74 4.95 -13.57
C HIS A 136 15.81 5.12 -14.79
N TRP A 137 14.98 6.17 -14.79
CA TRP A 137 14.02 6.47 -15.88
C TRP A 137 14.68 7.18 -17.07
N GLN A 138 15.78 7.89 -16.86
CA GLN A 138 16.48 8.63 -17.90
C GLN A 138 17.48 7.78 -18.69
N THR A 139 17.88 6.61 -18.17
CA THR A 139 18.89 5.76 -18.80
C THR A 139 18.33 4.60 -19.62
N THR A 140 17.02 4.38 -19.62
CA THR A 140 16.39 3.25 -20.35
C THR A 140 15.54 3.65 -21.56
N ASP A 141 15.48 4.93 -21.92
CA ASP A 141 14.87 5.43 -23.15
C ASP A 141 15.95 5.78 -24.20
N LYS A 142 16.79 4.80 -24.56
CA LYS A 142 17.56 4.80 -25.82
C LYS A 142 17.24 3.55 -26.60
#